data_4a7862518f79b3a5399ad6c68739fe79
#
_entry.id   4a7862518f79b3a5399ad6c68739fe79
#
_cell.length_a   1.000
_cell.length_b   1.000
_cell.length_c   1.000
_cell.angle_alpha   90.00
_cell.angle_beta   90.00
_cell.angle_gamma   90.00
#
_symmetry.space_group_name_H-M   'P 1'
#
loop_
_entity.id
_entity.type
_entity.pdbx_description
1 polymer ?
#
loop_
_entity_poly.entity_id
_entity_poly.type
_entity_poly.pdbx_seq_one_letter_code
_entity_poly.pdbx_strand_id
1 'polypeptide(L)'
;MSDFSKKRSEHKFIVKNTGIIRCMEFSEEAIREERERLSFNHPGFNYPLMHRWIKKNDTLEMARVIRRSAHHLKGFINWAQYAPRWDFKQIQRFVNDHVNPEPPRMHLVFLLGKQIVGMGSLAPMDRLDEIQISLWVAEGFQGRGIGTRIASTMEMYAFEVWGYSKLYYQCDANNEHSKKLPHKLGFTYSHTFEDKISAQNESGFWFSFVKERPNDLPPAIFQGADIDQFTKVRHKQ
;
A
#
# COMPACT_ATOMS: atom_id res chain seq x y z
N MET A 1 26.92 -42.61 -0.50
CA MET A 1 25.91 -42.04 -1.42
C MET A 1 24.75 -41.57 -0.58
N SER A 2 24.75 -40.34 -0.17
CA SER A 2 23.77 -39.73 0.73
C SER A 2 22.87 -38.81 -0.09
N ASP A 3 21.62 -39.17 -0.07
CA ASP A 3 20.52 -38.50 -0.74
C ASP A 3 20.16 -37.23 0.03
N PHE A 4 20.49 -36.06 -0.53
CA PHE A 4 20.06 -34.77 -0.02
C PHE A 4 18.75 -34.40 -0.70
N SER A 5 17.63 -34.86 -0.11
CA SER A 5 16.31 -34.34 -0.48
C SER A 5 16.19 -32.88 -0.06
N LYS A 6 16.28 -31.97 -1.03
CA LYS A 6 15.98 -30.55 -0.86
C LYS A 6 14.54 -30.37 -0.39
N LYS A 7 14.33 -30.02 0.87
CA LYS A 7 13.06 -29.48 1.36
C LYS A 7 12.78 -28.15 0.64
N ARG A 8 11.84 -28.17 -0.29
CA ARG A 8 11.25 -26.97 -0.87
C ARG A 8 10.42 -26.26 0.22
N SER A 9 10.83 -25.09 0.63
CA SER A 9 10.00 -24.22 1.45
C SER A 9 8.97 -23.52 0.56
N GLU A 10 7.78 -24.09 0.50
CA GLU A 10 6.63 -23.49 -0.19
C GLU A 10 6.06 -22.35 0.66
N HIS A 11 6.17 -21.12 0.21
CA HIS A 11 5.51 -19.99 0.83
C HIS A 11 4.09 -19.86 0.23
N LYS A 12 3.12 -20.47 0.92
CA LYS A 12 1.70 -20.35 0.58
C LYS A 12 1.13 -19.04 1.09
N PHE A 13 0.70 -18.17 0.18
CA PHE A 13 -0.19 -17.07 0.52
C PHE A 13 -1.62 -17.63 0.63
N ILE A 14 -2.11 -17.80 1.86
CA ILE A 14 -3.47 -18.26 2.09
C ILE A 14 -4.38 -17.05 2.20
N VAL A 15 -5.18 -16.79 1.18
CA VAL A 15 -6.35 -15.91 1.30
C VAL A 15 -7.47 -16.78 1.89
N LYS A 16 -7.66 -16.70 3.21
CA LYS A 16 -8.80 -17.34 3.88
C LYS A 16 -10.00 -16.40 3.77
N ASN A 17 -10.94 -16.75 2.93
CA ASN A 17 -12.39 -16.82 3.12
C ASN A 17 -13.08 -16.78 1.77
N THR A 18 -13.78 -17.81 1.52
CA THR A 18 -14.78 -18.22 0.55
C THR A 18 -14.25 -19.28 -0.42
N GLY A 19 -14.55 -20.50 -0.11
CA GLY A 19 -14.84 -21.67 -0.97
C GLY A 19 -13.97 -22.03 -2.19
N ILE A 20 -13.10 -21.15 -2.69
CA ILE A 20 -12.19 -21.45 -3.80
C ILE A 20 -10.82 -20.85 -3.48
N ILE A 21 -9.98 -21.65 -2.84
CA ILE A 21 -8.55 -21.33 -2.65
C ILE A 21 -7.84 -21.78 -3.92
N ARG A 22 -7.50 -20.87 -4.82
CA ARG A 22 -6.41 -21.11 -5.78
C ARG A 22 -5.12 -20.69 -5.08
N CYS A 23 -4.37 -21.64 -4.58
CA CYS A 23 -2.97 -21.44 -4.23
C CYS A 23 -2.20 -21.14 -5.53
N MET A 24 -1.77 -19.92 -5.73
CA MET A 24 -0.75 -19.63 -6.74
C MET A 24 0.60 -19.91 -6.11
N GLU A 25 1.20 -21.01 -6.52
CA GLU A 25 2.60 -21.32 -6.21
C GLU A 25 3.46 -20.47 -7.15
N PHE A 26 4.04 -19.40 -6.64
CA PHE A 26 5.13 -18.72 -7.34
C PHE A 26 6.38 -19.57 -7.17
N SER A 27 7.13 -19.80 -8.26
CA SER A 27 8.46 -20.40 -8.16
C SER A 27 9.35 -19.53 -7.27
N GLU A 28 10.26 -20.14 -6.53
CA GLU A 28 11.26 -19.37 -5.75
C GLU A 28 12.02 -18.38 -6.62
N GLU A 29 12.18 -18.68 -7.89
CA GLU A 29 12.83 -17.85 -8.90
C GLU A 29 11.99 -16.61 -9.23
N ALA A 30 10.68 -16.75 -9.45
CA ALA A 30 9.77 -15.62 -9.66
C ALA A 30 9.69 -14.71 -8.42
N ILE A 31 9.68 -15.28 -7.22
CA ILE A 31 9.73 -14.52 -5.95
C ILE A 31 11.07 -13.80 -5.81
N ARG A 32 12.18 -14.42 -6.22
CA ARG A 32 13.53 -13.82 -6.18
C ARG A 32 13.65 -12.70 -7.20
N GLU A 33 13.25 -12.92 -8.45
CA GLU A 33 13.27 -11.91 -9.51
C GLU A 33 12.40 -10.71 -9.13
N GLU A 34 11.21 -10.94 -8.55
CA GLU A 34 10.33 -9.89 -8.08
C GLU A 34 10.94 -9.14 -6.89
N ARG A 35 11.60 -9.83 -5.95
CA ARG A 35 12.35 -9.20 -4.86
C ARG A 35 13.51 -8.37 -5.38
N GLU A 36 14.24 -8.82 -6.39
CA GLU A 36 15.34 -8.09 -7.01
C GLU A 36 14.81 -6.89 -7.80
N ARG A 37 13.73 -7.05 -8.57
CA ARG A 37 13.06 -5.96 -9.28
C ARG A 37 12.52 -4.89 -8.33
N LEU A 38 12.00 -5.30 -7.18
CA LEU A 38 11.41 -4.42 -6.17
C LEU A 38 12.41 -3.99 -5.08
N SER A 39 13.62 -4.56 -5.05
CA SER A 39 14.67 -4.09 -4.17
C SER A 39 15.26 -2.79 -4.72
N PHE A 40 15.33 -1.78 -3.87
CA PHE A 40 15.89 -0.48 -4.21
C PHE A 40 17.10 -0.19 -3.33
N ASN A 41 18.28 -0.29 -3.91
CA ASN A 41 19.51 0.17 -3.28
C ASN A 41 19.61 1.70 -3.45
N HIS A 42 19.18 2.45 -2.46
CA HIS A 42 19.35 3.89 -2.45
C HIS A 42 20.75 4.24 -1.97
N PRO A 43 21.53 5.06 -2.72
CA PRO A 43 22.80 5.58 -2.22
C PRO A 43 22.52 6.37 -0.93
N GLY A 44 23.03 5.92 0.21
CA GLY A 44 22.78 6.48 1.53
C GLY A 44 21.96 5.58 2.48
N PHE A 45 21.53 4.41 2.01
CA PHE A 45 21.02 3.37 2.90
C PHE A 45 21.85 2.10 2.78
N ASN A 46 22.19 1.52 3.94
CA ASN A 46 22.94 0.26 4.02
C ASN A 46 22.10 -0.99 3.72
N TYR A 47 20.80 -0.83 3.46
CA TYR A 47 19.86 -1.93 3.25
C TYR A 47 18.93 -1.62 2.07
N PRO A 48 18.52 -2.63 1.29
CA PRO A 48 17.48 -2.47 0.29
C PRO A 48 16.15 -2.11 0.94
N LEU A 49 15.34 -1.30 0.24
CA LEU A 49 13.96 -1.02 0.63
C LEU A 49 13.11 -2.24 0.32
N MET A 50 12.66 -2.93 1.35
CA MET A 50 11.79 -4.10 1.26
C MET A 50 10.35 -3.74 1.58
N HIS A 51 9.39 -4.52 1.09
CA HIS A 51 8.00 -4.40 1.50
C HIS A 51 7.38 -5.75 1.83
N ARG A 52 6.32 -5.73 2.63
CA ARG A 52 5.50 -6.88 2.97
C ARG A 52 4.17 -6.44 3.56
N TRP A 53 3.24 -7.36 3.64
CA TRP A 53 2.01 -7.15 4.41
C TRP A 53 2.33 -6.76 5.86
N ILE A 54 1.51 -5.83 6.40
CA ILE A 54 1.55 -5.51 7.83
C ILE A 54 1.15 -6.74 8.65
N LYS A 55 1.76 -6.91 9.83
CA LYS A 55 1.53 -8.05 10.73
C LYS A 55 1.19 -7.55 12.13
N LYS A 56 0.47 -8.35 12.91
CA LYS A 56 0.17 -8.05 14.32
C LYS A 56 1.43 -7.75 15.14
N ASN A 57 2.53 -8.45 14.86
CA ASN A 57 3.81 -8.26 15.54
C ASN A 57 4.49 -6.92 15.19
N ASP A 58 3.96 -6.15 14.24
CA ASP A 58 4.46 -4.82 13.92
C ASP A 58 3.98 -3.75 14.91
N THR A 59 3.07 -4.07 15.83
CA THR A 59 2.45 -3.11 16.74
C THR A 59 3.47 -2.24 17.46
N LEU A 60 4.55 -2.83 17.99
CA LEU A 60 5.57 -2.08 18.72
C LEU A 60 6.36 -1.14 17.82
N GLU A 61 6.74 -1.60 16.62
CA GLU A 61 7.47 -0.77 15.64
C GLU A 61 6.55 0.31 15.06
N MET A 62 5.28 -0.03 14.79
CA MET A 62 4.26 0.96 14.39
C MET A 62 4.05 2.02 15.47
N ALA A 63 4.06 1.64 16.74
CA ALA A 63 3.98 2.61 17.83
C ALA A 63 5.13 3.63 17.78
N ARG A 64 6.35 3.16 17.56
CA ARG A 64 7.53 4.02 17.46
C ARG A 64 7.47 4.95 16.26
N VAL A 65 7.17 4.40 15.08
CA VAL A 65 7.19 5.17 13.84
C VAL A 65 6.02 6.16 13.75
N ILE A 66 4.82 5.78 14.21
CA ILE A 66 3.64 6.65 14.26
C ILE A 66 3.92 7.84 15.20
N ARG A 67 4.36 7.59 16.42
CA ARG A 67 4.64 8.67 17.39
C ARG A 67 5.68 9.65 16.87
N ARG A 68 6.76 9.15 16.27
CA ARG A 68 7.79 10.00 15.67
C ARG A 68 7.25 10.80 14.50
N SER A 69 6.42 10.20 13.65
CA SER A 69 5.95 10.79 12.41
C SER A 69 4.68 11.63 12.54
N ALA A 70 3.95 11.51 13.64
CA ALA A 70 2.65 12.16 13.82
C ALA A 70 2.71 13.69 13.63
N HIS A 71 3.79 14.34 14.03
CA HIS A 71 3.93 15.78 13.93
C HIS A 71 3.86 16.30 12.49
N HIS A 72 4.56 15.65 11.55
CA HIS A 72 4.54 16.08 10.15
C HIS A 72 3.35 15.49 9.36
N LEU A 73 2.77 14.36 9.82
CA LEU A 73 1.63 13.74 9.16
C LEU A 73 0.29 14.38 9.53
N LYS A 74 0.18 14.97 10.74
CA LYS A 74 -1.09 15.47 11.29
C LYS A 74 -1.73 16.58 10.44
N GLY A 75 -0.97 17.24 9.59
CA GLY A 75 -1.47 18.27 8.69
C GLY A 75 -2.25 17.70 7.52
N PHE A 76 -2.05 16.43 7.15
CA PHE A 76 -2.54 15.84 5.91
C PHE A 76 -3.15 14.44 6.08
N ILE A 77 -3.06 13.85 7.26
CA ILE A 77 -3.59 12.52 7.55
C ILE A 77 -4.41 12.56 8.83
N ASN A 78 -5.70 12.31 8.69
CA ASN A 78 -6.68 12.47 9.77
C ASN A 78 -6.27 11.74 11.06
N TRP A 79 -5.93 10.45 10.99
CA TRP A 79 -5.57 9.70 12.19
C TRP A 79 -4.32 10.25 12.91
N ALA A 80 -3.41 10.90 12.17
CA ALA A 80 -2.14 11.36 12.72
C ALA A 80 -2.32 12.49 13.75
N GLN A 81 -3.40 13.25 13.70
CA GLN A 81 -3.70 14.27 14.70
C GLN A 81 -4.01 13.69 16.10
N TYR A 82 -4.53 12.45 16.13
CA TYR A 82 -4.87 11.75 17.37
C TYR A 82 -3.73 10.84 17.86
N ALA A 83 -2.86 10.42 16.96
CA ALA A 83 -1.82 9.44 17.18
C ALA A 83 -0.83 9.78 18.35
N PRO A 84 -0.48 11.04 18.63
CA PRO A 84 0.36 11.37 19.78
C PRO A 84 -0.24 10.97 21.13
N ARG A 85 -1.58 10.86 21.21
CA ARG A 85 -2.33 10.51 22.44
C ARG A 85 -2.70 9.03 22.50
N TRP A 86 -2.41 8.27 21.44
CA TRP A 86 -2.78 6.86 21.39
C TRP A 86 -1.98 6.05 22.42
N ASP A 87 -2.71 5.28 23.19
CA ASP A 87 -2.12 4.23 24.03
C ASP A 87 -1.73 3.01 23.17
N PHE A 88 -1.13 2.01 23.82
CA PHE A 88 -0.71 0.81 23.12
C PHE A 88 -1.89 0.03 22.51
N LYS A 89 -3.05 0.01 23.19
CA LYS A 89 -4.26 -0.70 22.71
C LYS A 89 -4.83 -0.03 21.47
N GLN A 90 -4.80 1.29 21.38
CA GLN A 90 -5.26 2.05 20.22
C GLN A 90 -4.34 1.81 19.01
N ILE A 91 -3.02 1.76 19.22
CA ILE A 91 -2.08 1.39 18.17
C ILE A 91 -2.26 -0.07 17.74
N GLN A 92 -2.46 -0.98 18.69
CA GLN A 92 -2.75 -2.38 18.38
C GLN A 92 -4.04 -2.53 17.55
N ARG A 93 -5.09 -1.76 17.89
CA ARG A 93 -6.32 -1.72 17.08
C ARG A 93 -6.02 -1.21 15.67
N PHE A 94 -5.31 -0.08 15.54
CA PHE A 94 -4.89 0.44 14.24
C PHE A 94 -4.17 -0.63 13.40
N VAL A 95 -3.19 -1.34 13.98
CA VAL A 95 -2.49 -2.43 13.28
C VAL A 95 -3.45 -3.56 12.91
N ASN A 96 -4.31 -3.99 13.83
CA ASN A 96 -5.26 -5.08 13.58
C ASN A 96 -6.25 -4.75 12.46
N ASP A 97 -6.69 -3.50 12.35
CA ASP A 97 -7.60 -3.04 11.28
C ASP A 97 -6.93 -3.07 9.89
N HIS A 98 -5.58 -3.07 9.87
CA HIS A 98 -4.79 -3.14 8.63
C HIS A 98 -4.23 -4.55 8.36
N VAL A 99 -4.32 -5.48 9.31
CA VAL A 99 -3.92 -6.88 9.13
C VAL A 99 -5.11 -7.66 8.58
N ASN A 100 -4.94 -8.32 7.45
CA ASN A 100 -5.98 -9.08 6.76
C ASN A 100 -7.23 -8.23 6.45
N PRO A 101 -7.07 -7.10 5.74
CA PRO A 101 -8.22 -6.30 5.35
C PRO A 101 -9.14 -7.11 4.43
N GLU A 102 -10.44 -6.77 4.44
CA GLU A 102 -11.35 -7.36 3.46
C GLU A 102 -10.94 -6.94 2.03
N PRO A 103 -10.83 -7.90 1.10
CA PRO A 103 -10.54 -7.58 -0.30
C PRO A 103 -11.61 -6.62 -0.88
N PRO A 104 -11.25 -5.77 -1.81
CA PRO A 104 -9.93 -5.59 -2.43
C PRO A 104 -9.05 -4.52 -1.75
N ARG A 105 -8.80 -4.62 -0.47
CA ARG A 105 -7.91 -3.70 0.27
C ARG A 105 -6.55 -4.35 0.49
N MET A 106 -5.51 -3.52 0.47
CA MET A 106 -4.13 -3.94 0.73
C MET A 106 -3.42 -2.92 1.61
N HIS A 107 -2.63 -3.42 2.55
CA HIS A 107 -1.77 -2.56 3.38
C HIS A 107 -0.37 -3.18 3.48
N LEU A 108 0.60 -2.48 2.90
CA LEU A 108 2.01 -2.89 2.91
C LEU A 108 2.83 -1.94 3.77
N VAL A 109 3.70 -2.49 4.60
CA VAL A 109 4.76 -1.74 5.27
C VAL A 109 6.04 -1.84 4.46
N PHE A 110 6.77 -0.72 4.40
CA PHE A 110 8.06 -0.60 3.74
C PHE A 110 9.16 -0.50 4.79
N LEU A 111 10.23 -1.26 4.60
CA LEU A 111 11.28 -1.47 5.61
C LEU A 111 12.67 -1.21 5.04
N LEU A 112 13.50 -0.58 5.84
CA LEU A 112 14.96 -0.58 5.69
C LEU A 112 15.53 -1.45 6.83
N GLY A 113 16.02 -2.63 6.48
CA GLY A 113 16.36 -3.66 7.45
C GLY A 113 15.10 -4.08 8.24
N LYS A 114 15.08 -3.82 9.56
CA LYS A 114 13.92 -4.13 10.43
C LYS A 114 13.03 -2.92 10.70
N GLN A 115 13.44 -1.73 10.30
CA GLN A 115 12.74 -0.49 10.61
C GLN A 115 11.66 -0.19 9.57
N ILE A 116 10.43 0.06 10.01
CA ILE A 116 9.35 0.56 9.16
C ILE A 116 9.62 2.03 8.82
N VAL A 117 9.67 2.33 7.52
CA VAL A 117 9.97 3.66 7.00
C VAL A 117 8.80 4.28 6.22
N GLY A 118 7.72 3.55 6.06
CA GLY A 118 6.50 4.01 5.40
C GLY A 118 5.48 2.92 5.23
N MET A 119 4.33 3.29 4.73
CA MET A 119 3.22 2.40 4.45
C MET A 119 2.53 2.82 3.15
N GLY A 120 2.12 1.85 2.36
CA GLY A 120 1.28 2.02 1.19
C GLY A 120 0.00 1.21 1.34
N SER A 121 -1.10 1.74 0.81
CA SER A 121 -2.41 1.11 0.85
C SER A 121 -3.11 1.23 -0.50
N LEU A 122 -3.87 0.20 -0.86
CA LEU A 122 -4.86 0.23 -1.92
C LEU A 122 -6.25 0.04 -1.32
N ALA A 123 -7.21 0.83 -1.77
CA ALA A 123 -8.60 0.72 -1.36
C ALA A 123 -9.52 0.93 -2.57
N PRO A 124 -10.64 0.15 -2.68
CA PRO A 124 -11.58 0.32 -3.77
C PRO A 124 -12.22 1.71 -3.73
N MET A 125 -12.58 2.20 -4.90
CA MET A 125 -13.45 3.36 -5.06
C MET A 125 -14.90 2.92 -5.33
N ASP A 126 -15.78 3.87 -5.63
CA ASP A 126 -17.20 3.57 -5.85
C ASP A 126 -17.44 2.75 -7.14
N ARG A 127 -16.56 2.86 -8.11
CA ARG A 127 -16.62 2.07 -9.34
C ARG A 127 -15.78 0.82 -9.21
N LEU A 128 -16.28 -0.28 -9.76
CA LEU A 128 -15.71 -1.62 -9.60
C LEU A 128 -14.30 -1.80 -10.16
N ASP A 129 -13.93 -1.04 -11.18
CA ASP A 129 -12.64 -1.12 -11.87
C ASP A 129 -11.66 -0.01 -11.49
N GLU A 130 -12.00 0.76 -10.44
CA GLU A 130 -11.22 1.89 -9.95
C GLU A 130 -10.70 1.62 -8.54
N ILE A 131 -9.43 1.94 -8.31
CA ILE A 131 -8.78 1.78 -7.00
C ILE A 131 -7.99 3.02 -6.64
N GLN A 132 -7.91 3.32 -5.35
CA GLN A 132 -7.17 4.46 -4.83
C GLN A 132 -5.92 3.99 -4.08
N ILE A 133 -4.83 4.70 -4.31
CA ILE A 133 -3.60 4.59 -3.52
C ILE A 133 -3.58 5.63 -2.41
N SER A 134 -3.15 5.19 -1.23
CA SER A 134 -2.77 6.07 -0.11
C SER A 134 -1.38 5.67 0.38
N LEU A 135 -0.59 6.63 0.80
CA LEU A 135 0.74 6.35 1.35
C LEU A 135 1.22 7.42 2.33
N TRP A 136 2.14 7.03 3.18
CA TRP A 136 2.92 7.96 3.98
C TRP A 136 4.36 7.43 4.18
N VAL A 137 5.27 8.36 4.43
CA VAL A 137 6.69 8.10 4.70
C VAL A 137 7.02 8.58 6.10
N ALA A 138 7.75 7.77 6.85
CA ALA A 138 8.15 8.08 8.21
C ALA A 138 9.07 9.29 8.30
N GLU A 139 9.02 10.00 9.43
CA GLU A 139 9.88 11.15 9.71
C GLU A 139 11.36 10.78 9.60
N GLY A 140 12.14 11.66 8.95
CA GLY A 140 13.56 11.45 8.69
C GLY A 140 13.85 10.60 7.44
N PHE A 141 12.81 10.09 6.75
CA PHE A 141 12.95 9.28 5.53
C PHE A 141 12.35 9.95 4.29
N GLN A 142 11.76 11.13 4.44
CA GLN A 142 11.25 11.92 3.31
C GLN A 142 12.40 12.45 2.45
N GLY A 143 12.07 12.86 1.20
CA GLY A 143 13.04 13.43 0.27
C GLY A 143 14.05 12.43 -0.31
N ARG A 144 13.94 11.15 0.02
CA ARG A 144 14.87 10.09 -0.36
C ARG A 144 14.28 9.10 -1.37
N GLY A 145 13.27 9.48 -2.13
CA GLY A 145 12.63 8.62 -3.14
C GLY A 145 11.73 7.50 -2.61
N ILE A 146 11.62 7.33 -1.27
CA ILE A 146 10.82 6.26 -0.66
C ILE A 146 9.34 6.39 -1.04
N GLY A 147 8.77 7.60 -1.00
CA GLY A 147 7.37 7.82 -1.41
C GLY A 147 7.11 7.41 -2.86
N THR A 148 8.04 7.74 -3.77
CA THR A 148 7.96 7.31 -5.18
C THR A 148 7.97 5.78 -5.27
N ARG A 149 8.85 5.13 -4.52
CA ARG A 149 8.96 3.67 -4.55
C ARG A 149 7.72 2.99 -3.97
N ILE A 150 7.17 3.51 -2.87
CA ILE A 150 5.89 3.03 -2.33
C ILE A 150 4.81 3.12 -3.40
N ALA A 151 4.65 4.28 -4.02
CA ALA A 151 3.62 4.51 -5.02
C ALA A 151 3.79 3.61 -6.25
N SER A 152 5.01 3.43 -6.80
CA SER A 152 5.28 2.52 -7.91
C SER A 152 4.99 1.06 -7.55
N THR A 153 5.29 0.65 -6.32
CA THR A 153 4.96 -0.72 -5.85
C THR A 153 3.44 -0.91 -5.78
N MET A 154 2.70 0.07 -5.26
CA MET A 154 1.24 -0.01 -5.19
C MET A 154 0.61 0.04 -6.58
N GLU A 155 1.17 0.82 -7.51
CA GLU A 155 0.75 0.85 -8.92
C GLU A 155 0.90 -0.51 -9.59
N MET A 156 2.05 -1.16 -9.40
CA MET A 156 2.28 -2.52 -9.89
C MET A 156 1.22 -3.49 -9.38
N TYR A 157 0.92 -3.47 -8.08
CA TYR A 157 -0.14 -4.33 -7.52
C TYR A 157 -1.51 -4.01 -8.11
N ALA A 158 -1.85 -2.72 -8.30
CA ALA A 158 -3.11 -2.31 -8.86
C ALA A 158 -3.29 -2.81 -10.30
N PHE A 159 -2.29 -2.61 -11.15
CA PHE A 159 -2.38 -2.86 -12.58
C PHE A 159 -1.98 -4.27 -12.99
N GLU A 160 -0.83 -4.77 -12.51
CA GLU A 160 -0.28 -6.04 -12.96
C GLU A 160 -0.86 -7.23 -12.18
N VAL A 161 -1.07 -7.05 -10.88
CA VAL A 161 -1.57 -8.14 -10.03
C VAL A 161 -3.10 -8.18 -10.02
N TRP A 162 -3.76 -7.05 -9.77
CA TRP A 162 -5.21 -6.99 -9.58
C TRP A 162 -6.00 -6.58 -10.82
N GLY A 163 -5.34 -6.03 -11.84
CA GLY A 163 -5.96 -5.73 -13.14
C GLY A 163 -6.96 -4.59 -13.13
N TYR A 164 -6.88 -3.66 -12.18
CA TYR A 164 -7.70 -2.46 -12.19
C TYR A 164 -7.43 -1.64 -13.44
N SER A 165 -8.43 -1.00 -13.99
CA SER A 165 -8.30 -0.14 -15.17
C SER A 165 -7.78 1.25 -14.81
N LYS A 166 -8.09 1.74 -13.59
CA LYS A 166 -7.69 3.06 -13.14
C LYS A 166 -7.19 3.07 -11.71
N LEU A 167 -6.08 3.79 -11.51
CA LEU A 167 -5.50 4.06 -10.21
C LEU A 167 -5.61 5.55 -9.91
N TYR A 168 -6.23 5.88 -8.79
CA TYR A 168 -6.36 7.25 -8.31
C TYR A 168 -5.35 7.56 -7.23
N TYR A 169 -4.84 8.79 -7.27
CA TYR A 169 -4.03 9.38 -6.22
C TYR A 169 -4.67 10.69 -5.79
N GLN A 170 -4.95 10.83 -4.51
CA GLN A 170 -5.61 12.03 -3.98
C GLN A 170 -4.77 12.67 -2.90
N CYS A 171 -4.71 13.99 -2.87
CA CYS A 171 -4.02 14.75 -1.84
C CYS A 171 -4.66 16.10 -1.60
N ASP A 172 -4.48 16.62 -0.39
CA ASP A 172 -4.90 17.99 -0.05
C ASP A 172 -4.21 19.03 -0.94
N ALA A 173 -4.94 20.07 -1.31
CA ALA A 173 -4.46 21.15 -2.18
C ALA A 173 -3.28 21.93 -1.59
N ASN A 174 -3.10 21.94 -0.27
CA ASN A 174 -1.96 22.56 0.41
C ASN A 174 -0.75 21.62 0.56
N ASN A 175 -0.88 20.33 0.19
CA ASN A 175 0.22 19.36 0.31
C ASN A 175 1.16 19.41 -0.89
N GLU A 176 2.05 20.42 -0.93
CA GLU A 176 2.99 20.64 -2.04
C GLU A 176 3.91 19.45 -2.32
N HIS A 177 4.26 18.68 -1.31
CA HIS A 177 5.08 17.47 -1.48
C HIS A 177 4.31 16.33 -2.15
N SER A 178 3.07 16.14 -1.72
CA SER A 178 2.21 15.09 -2.23
C SER A 178 1.78 15.36 -3.68
N LYS A 179 1.56 16.61 -4.05
CA LYS A 179 1.20 17.00 -5.44
C LYS A 179 2.29 16.66 -6.48
N LYS A 180 3.55 16.67 -6.08
CA LYS A 180 4.67 16.38 -6.99
C LYS A 180 4.79 14.91 -7.36
N LEU A 181 4.29 14.04 -6.50
CA LEU A 181 4.47 12.58 -6.65
C LEU A 181 3.66 12.01 -7.84
N PRO A 182 2.37 12.28 -8.00
CA PRO A 182 1.58 11.76 -9.12
C PRO A 182 2.15 12.23 -10.46
N HIS A 183 2.60 13.48 -10.61
CA HIS A 183 3.23 13.94 -11.85
C HIS A 183 4.49 13.14 -12.20
N LYS A 184 5.34 12.83 -11.23
CA LYS A 184 6.54 12.01 -11.44
C LYS A 184 6.23 10.59 -11.93
N LEU A 185 5.07 10.08 -11.56
CA LEU A 185 4.62 8.72 -11.88
C LEU A 185 3.71 8.67 -13.12
N GLY A 186 3.51 9.80 -13.81
CA GLY A 186 2.71 9.86 -15.02
C GLY A 186 1.20 9.84 -14.80
N PHE A 187 0.75 10.22 -13.59
CA PHE A 187 -0.67 10.48 -13.36
C PHE A 187 -1.06 11.83 -13.98
N THR A 188 -2.27 11.93 -14.47
CA THR A 188 -2.89 13.15 -14.96
C THR A 188 -3.84 13.72 -13.92
N TYR A 189 -3.90 15.04 -13.82
CA TYR A 189 -4.90 15.71 -13.00
C TYR A 189 -6.30 15.40 -13.54
N SER A 190 -7.20 15.04 -12.66
CA SER A 190 -8.59 14.72 -12.99
C SER A 190 -9.53 15.86 -12.59
N HIS A 191 -9.63 16.15 -11.30
CA HIS A 191 -10.53 17.18 -10.78
C HIS A 191 -10.15 17.60 -9.36
N THR A 192 -10.78 18.69 -8.90
CA THR A 192 -10.77 19.11 -7.49
C THR A 192 -12.13 18.82 -6.88
N PHE A 193 -12.14 18.40 -5.62
CA PHE A 193 -13.38 18.21 -4.85
C PHE A 193 -13.20 18.74 -3.43
N GLU A 194 -14.32 19.10 -2.79
CA GLU A 194 -14.34 19.45 -1.37
C GLU A 194 -14.34 18.16 -0.53
N ASP A 195 -13.49 18.08 0.46
CA ASP A 195 -13.56 17.10 1.52
C ASP A 195 -13.38 17.82 2.87
N LYS A 196 -14.44 17.80 3.66
CA LYS A 196 -14.47 18.44 4.98
C LYS A 196 -13.99 17.53 6.12
N ILE A 197 -13.42 16.37 5.78
CA ILE A 197 -12.84 15.45 6.77
C ILE A 197 -11.47 16.01 7.19
N SER A 198 -11.49 16.84 8.17
CA SER A 198 -10.41 17.71 8.59
C SER A 198 -9.21 17.00 9.22
N ALA A 199 -8.05 17.06 8.60
CA ALA A 199 -6.78 17.19 9.29
C ALA A 199 -6.51 18.67 9.62
N GLN A 200 -5.63 18.99 10.57
CA GLN A 200 -5.50 20.34 11.14
C GLN A 200 -5.09 21.46 10.15
N ASN A 201 -4.53 21.13 9.00
CA ASN A 201 -4.04 22.07 8.01
C ASN A 201 -4.63 21.83 6.61
N GLU A 202 -5.75 21.10 6.52
CA GLU A 202 -6.40 20.84 5.24
C GLU A 202 -6.98 22.13 4.66
N SER A 203 -6.82 22.25 3.34
CA SER A 203 -7.41 23.36 2.58
C SER A 203 -8.94 23.29 2.51
N GLY A 204 -9.51 22.11 2.81
CA GLY A 204 -10.90 21.76 2.49
C GLY A 204 -11.08 21.34 1.03
N PHE A 205 -10.02 21.38 0.22
CA PHE A 205 -10.02 20.98 -1.17
C PHE A 205 -8.97 19.90 -1.43
N TRP A 206 -9.35 18.93 -2.24
CA TRP A 206 -8.49 17.82 -2.63
C TRP A 206 -8.31 17.77 -4.13
N PHE A 207 -7.09 17.52 -4.55
CA PHE A 207 -6.76 17.23 -5.93
C PHE A 207 -6.81 15.73 -6.15
N SER A 208 -7.52 15.33 -7.21
CA SER A 208 -7.56 13.96 -7.68
C SER A 208 -6.75 13.83 -8.96
N PHE A 209 -5.85 12.88 -8.98
CA PHE A 209 -5.05 12.48 -10.13
C PHE A 209 -5.42 11.05 -10.51
N VAL A 210 -5.39 10.74 -11.79
CA VAL A 210 -5.72 9.41 -12.31
C VAL A 210 -4.62 8.93 -13.24
N LYS A 211 -4.38 7.63 -13.18
CA LYS A 211 -3.54 6.91 -14.15
C LYS A 211 -4.32 5.71 -14.66
N GLU A 212 -4.38 5.57 -15.97
CA GLU A 212 -4.98 4.41 -16.63
C GLU A 212 -3.95 3.29 -16.74
N ARG A 213 -4.44 2.05 -16.70
CA ARG A 213 -3.61 0.87 -16.91
C ARG A 213 -3.05 0.90 -18.33
N PRO A 214 -1.73 0.79 -18.52
CA PRO A 214 -1.13 0.69 -19.85
C PRO A 214 -1.68 -0.49 -20.64
N ASN A 215 -1.98 -0.27 -21.93
CA ASN A 215 -2.57 -1.28 -22.81
C ASN A 215 -1.59 -2.42 -23.17
N ASP A 216 -0.30 -2.17 -23.05
CA ASP A 216 0.80 -3.10 -23.33
C ASP A 216 1.16 -4.00 -22.14
N LEU A 217 0.55 -3.78 -20.98
CA LEU A 217 0.72 -4.67 -19.85
C LEU A 217 0.09 -6.03 -20.12
N PRO A 218 0.74 -7.13 -19.72
CA PRO A 218 0.19 -8.48 -19.83
C PRO A 218 -1.15 -8.57 -19.06
N PRO A 219 -1.99 -9.58 -19.35
CA PRO A 219 -3.17 -9.83 -18.55
C PRO A 219 -2.83 -9.89 -17.08
N ALA A 220 -3.66 -9.27 -16.24
CA ALA A 220 -3.45 -9.27 -14.81
C ALA A 220 -3.53 -10.69 -14.23
N ILE A 221 -2.83 -10.93 -13.14
CA ILE A 221 -2.81 -12.24 -12.47
C ILE A 221 -4.22 -12.60 -11.98
N PHE A 222 -4.96 -11.60 -11.48
CA PHE A 222 -6.38 -11.71 -11.13
C PHE A 222 -7.19 -10.92 -12.15
N GLN A 223 -8.06 -11.58 -12.91
CA GLN A 223 -8.96 -10.88 -13.83
C GLN A 223 -10.17 -10.37 -13.05
N GLY A 224 -10.69 -9.19 -13.44
CA GLY A 224 -11.77 -8.47 -12.74
C GLY A 224 -13.03 -9.26 -12.39
N ALA A 225 -13.29 -10.41 -13.03
CA ALA A 225 -14.37 -11.33 -12.65
C ALA A 225 -14.18 -11.96 -11.25
N ASP A 226 -12.93 -12.12 -10.80
CA ASP A 226 -12.66 -12.62 -9.45
C ASP A 226 -12.89 -11.51 -8.39
N ILE A 227 -12.77 -10.26 -8.79
CA ILE A 227 -13.05 -9.08 -7.94
C ILE A 227 -14.55 -8.93 -7.72
N ASP A 228 -15.38 -9.20 -8.73
CA ASP A 228 -16.84 -9.16 -8.64
C ASP A 228 -17.41 -10.18 -7.64
N GLN A 229 -16.74 -11.31 -7.43
CA GLN A 229 -17.15 -12.28 -6.42
C GLN A 229 -16.93 -11.75 -5.00
N PHE A 230 -15.92 -10.90 -4.78
CA PHE A 230 -15.67 -10.26 -3.48
C PHE A 230 -16.63 -9.11 -3.19
N THR A 231 -17.22 -8.47 -4.21
CA THR A 231 -18.16 -7.35 -4.04
C THR A 231 -19.61 -7.82 -3.85
N LYS A 232 -20.02 -8.95 -4.43
CA LYS A 232 -21.40 -9.49 -4.33
C LYS A 232 -21.80 -9.97 -2.93
N VAL A 233 -20.83 -10.17 -2.03
CA VAL A 233 -21.12 -10.57 -0.63
C VAL A 233 -21.65 -9.37 0.21
N ARG A 234 -21.42 -8.13 -0.19
CA ARG A 234 -21.84 -6.93 0.57
C ARG A 234 -23.30 -6.52 0.43
N HIS A 235 -24.04 -7.05 -0.55
CA HIS A 235 -25.43 -6.69 -0.78
C HIS A 235 -26.45 -7.66 -0.18
N LYS A 236 -26.02 -8.58 0.70
CA LYS A 236 -26.90 -9.55 1.38
C LYS A 236 -26.79 -9.55 2.91
N GLN A 237 -26.44 -8.42 3.51
CA GLN A 237 -26.63 -8.19 4.97
C GLN A 237 -27.39 -6.91 5.22
#